data_1a77147270e419dbe1b101819d1188bc
#
_entry.id   1a77147270e419dbe1b101819d1188bc
#
_cell.length_a   1.000
_cell.length_b   1.000
_cell.length_c   1.000
_cell.angle_alpha   90.00
_cell.angle_beta   90.00
_cell.angle_gamma   90.00
#
_symmetry.space_group_name_H-M   'P 1'
#
loop_
_entity.id
_entity.type
_entity.pdbx_description
1 polymer ?
#
loop_
_entity_poly.entity_id
_entity_poly.type
_entity_poly.pdbx_seq_one_letter_code
_entity_poly.pdbx_strand_id
1 'polypeptide(L)'
;MRVLHAPSEIAGQPSILARALRDLGVEAWSLATNPSFAQYRPDEAPGLDDMPPLPRYLGYAGLVARHLTKHDVFHFHFGRTLIPPHNFDLPLYRALGKKLVFHYHGCDVRNRAHMLRTHRWSTCTECAPFCIPKRQARILREARQHAHAEIVSTPDLLESVPTAEQVHVAAWLPDYEPRPFREVPKLVLHAPTNKLIKGTKYIEAAFERLRPQFPGVEFRTVEKLDWPELREQMADCDVFVDQVFMGWYGMVSVEAMAFARPALCYMRPDFEPRTHGAPIVRITVDTLADELAALLRDAPRRRALGQESRAYVEREHEAHVIAKRLVELYRRIGAV
;
A
#
# COMPACT_ATOMS: atom_id res chain seq x y z
N MET A 1 -25.70 -6.71 -0.39
CA MET A 1 -24.47 -6.49 0.43
C MET A 1 -23.99 -5.06 0.19
N ARG A 2 -23.88 -4.29 1.30
CA ARG A 2 -23.47 -2.88 1.29
C ARG A 2 -22.19 -2.73 2.10
N VAL A 3 -21.13 -2.24 1.50
CA VAL A 3 -19.76 -2.23 2.06
C VAL A 3 -19.29 -0.81 2.32
N LEU A 4 -18.73 -0.53 3.49
CA LEU A 4 -18.02 0.69 3.80
C LEU A 4 -16.52 0.41 3.95
N HIS A 5 -15.69 1.03 3.12
CA HIS A 5 -14.25 1.10 3.31
C HIS A 5 -13.88 2.38 4.09
N ALA A 6 -13.34 2.25 5.30
CA ALA A 6 -13.11 3.37 6.21
C ALA A 6 -11.99 3.06 7.24
N PRO A 7 -11.57 4.01 8.06
CA PRO A 7 -11.69 5.46 7.93
C PRO A 7 -10.40 6.09 7.41
N SER A 8 -9.39 5.29 7.08
CA SER A 8 -8.04 5.78 6.72
C SER A 8 -7.79 5.62 5.23
N GLU A 9 -7.48 6.71 4.55
CA GLU A 9 -7.02 6.68 3.17
C GLU A 9 -5.55 6.23 3.13
N ILE A 10 -5.30 5.04 2.58
CA ILE A 10 -3.96 4.45 2.46
C ILE A 10 -3.69 4.17 0.99
N ALA A 11 -2.88 5.00 0.36
CA ALA A 11 -2.45 4.86 -1.04
C ALA A 11 -3.60 4.58 -2.02
N GLY A 12 -4.74 5.26 -1.84
CA GLY A 12 -5.92 5.12 -2.69
C GLY A 12 -6.75 3.85 -2.46
N GLN A 13 -6.31 2.93 -1.60
CA GLN A 13 -6.93 1.60 -1.49
C GLN A 13 -8.43 1.64 -1.15
N PRO A 14 -8.92 2.39 -0.13
CA PRO A 14 -10.35 2.48 0.13
C PRO A 14 -11.16 2.94 -1.08
N SER A 15 -10.70 3.99 -1.75
CA SER A 15 -11.38 4.59 -2.90
C SER A 15 -11.38 3.68 -4.12
N ILE A 16 -10.22 3.08 -4.45
CA ILE A 16 -10.05 2.16 -5.57
C ILE A 16 -10.93 0.91 -5.37
N LEU A 17 -10.89 0.31 -4.19
CA LEU A 17 -11.66 -0.89 -3.88
C LEU A 17 -13.16 -0.63 -3.89
N ALA A 18 -13.63 0.48 -3.31
CA ALA A 18 -15.04 0.85 -3.35
C ALA A 18 -15.54 1.05 -4.79
N ARG A 19 -14.73 1.70 -5.65
CA ARG A 19 -15.02 1.88 -7.06
C ARG A 19 -15.14 0.54 -7.80
N ALA A 20 -14.14 -0.32 -7.65
CA ALA A 20 -14.12 -1.62 -8.32
C ALA A 20 -15.26 -2.55 -7.85
N LEU A 21 -15.62 -2.49 -6.56
CA LEU A 21 -16.77 -3.22 -6.03
C LEU A 21 -18.09 -2.74 -6.66
N ARG A 22 -18.26 -1.42 -6.86
CA ARG A 22 -19.46 -0.87 -7.54
C ARG A 22 -19.57 -1.37 -8.97
N ASP A 23 -18.45 -1.43 -9.71
CA ASP A 23 -18.44 -1.96 -11.07
C ASP A 23 -18.82 -3.45 -11.14
N LEU A 24 -18.63 -4.18 -10.04
CA LEU A 24 -19.07 -5.58 -9.88
C LEU A 24 -20.53 -5.71 -9.34
N GLY A 25 -21.27 -4.60 -9.24
CA GLY A 25 -22.65 -4.58 -8.76
C GLY A 25 -22.80 -4.65 -7.23
N VAL A 26 -21.73 -4.42 -6.45
CA VAL A 26 -21.78 -4.33 -5.00
C VAL A 26 -21.96 -2.87 -4.59
N GLU A 27 -22.92 -2.58 -3.72
CA GLU A 27 -23.05 -1.25 -3.14
C GLU A 27 -21.84 -0.99 -2.22
N ALA A 28 -20.92 -0.13 -2.62
CA ALA A 28 -19.70 0.15 -1.86
C ALA A 28 -19.44 1.65 -1.76
N TRP A 29 -18.90 2.05 -0.61
CA TRP A 29 -18.62 3.45 -0.26
C TRP A 29 -17.25 3.56 0.39
N SER A 30 -16.53 4.64 0.11
CA SER A 30 -15.25 4.96 0.73
C SER A 30 -15.34 6.22 1.58
N LEU A 31 -14.78 6.16 2.79
CA LEU A 31 -14.77 7.28 3.74
C LEU A 31 -13.37 7.45 4.34
N ALA A 32 -12.86 8.69 4.36
CA ALA A 32 -11.63 9.04 5.04
C ALA A 32 -11.85 10.19 6.03
N THR A 33 -11.50 9.99 7.30
CA THR A 33 -11.63 11.02 8.34
C THR A 33 -10.48 12.02 8.33
N ASN A 34 -9.36 11.67 7.70
CA ASN A 34 -8.17 12.48 7.50
C ASN A 34 -7.97 12.81 6.01
N PRO A 35 -7.56 14.02 5.65
CA PRO A 35 -7.22 14.34 4.29
C PRO A 35 -6.00 13.54 3.82
N SER A 36 -6.00 13.13 2.56
CA SER A 36 -4.84 12.53 1.93
C SER A 36 -3.95 13.61 1.31
N PHE A 37 -2.67 13.63 1.67
CA PHE A 37 -1.71 14.53 1.01
C PHE A 37 -1.57 14.22 -0.50
N ALA A 38 -1.79 12.95 -0.88
CA ALA A 38 -1.73 12.49 -2.26
C ALA A 38 -3.02 12.77 -3.06
N GLN A 39 -3.99 13.49 -2.49
CA GLN A 39 -5.24 13.90 -3.13
C GLN A 39 -6.11 12.74 -3.69
N TYR A 40 -6.01 11.54 -3.10
CA TYR A 40 -7.00 10.51 -3.35
C TYR A 40 -8.38 10.99 -2.91
N ARG A 41 -9.41 10.71 -3.70
CA ARG A 41 -10.77 11.22 -3.48
C ARG A 41 -11.71 10.11 -3.02
N PRO A 42 -11.85 9.89 -1.70
CA PRO A 42 -12.91 9.05 -1.17
C PRO A 42 -14.28 9.68 -1.44
N ASP A 43 -15.33 8.86 -1.38
CA ASP A 43 -16.71 9.34 -1.57
C ASP A 43 -17.14 10.31 -0.46
N GLU A 44 -16.56 10.17 0.74
CA GLU A 44 -16.78 11.08 1.88
C GLU A 44 -15.46 11.40 2.60
N ALA A 45 -15.17 12.70 2.79
CA ALA A 45 -13.95 13.20 3.45
C ALA A 45 -14.26 14.36 4.39
N PRO A 46 -14.83 14.11 5.59
CA PRO A 46 -15.32 15.18 6.49
C PRO A 46 -14.21 15.95 7.20
N GLY A 47 -12.92 15.57 7.09
CA GLY A 47 -11.80 16.29 7.72
C GLY A 47 -11.83 16.30 9.25
N LEU A 48 -12.39 15.28 9.88
CA LEU A 48 -12.62 15.27 11.32
C LEU A 48 -11.32 15.22 12.14
N ASP A 49 -10.28 14.59 11.63
CA ASP A 49 -9.01 14.39 12.37
C ASP A 49 -8.34 15.74 12.71
N ASP A 50 -8.59 16.79 11.94
CA ASP A 50 -8.03 18.13 12.13
C ASP A 50 -8.90 19.03 13.04
N MET A 51 -10.08 18.56 13.46
CA MET A 51 -10.98 19.31 14.32
C MET A 51 -10.57 19.26 15.80
N PRO A 52 -10.95 20.28 16.61
CA PRO A 52 -10.84 20.23 18.07
C PRO A 52 -11.55 19.00 18.67
N PRO A 53 -11.16 18.53 19.87
CA PRO A 53 -11.62 17.23 20.40
C PRO A 53 -13.14 17.07 20.44
N LEU A 54 -13.88 18.02 21.01
CA LEU A 54 -15.34 17.89 21.18
C LEU A 54 -16.09 17.79 19.84
N PRO A 55 -15.98 18.74 18.89
CA PRO A 55 -16.64 18.62 17.59
C PRO A 55 -16.14 17.39 16.80
N ARG A 56 -14.88 17.00 16.92
CA ARG A 56 -14.34 15.80 16.29
C ARG A 56 -15.06 14.54 16.77
N TYR A 57 -15.20 14.32 18.09
CA TYR A 57 -15.86 13.12 18.61
C TYR A 57 -17.37 13.12 18.33
N LEU A 58 -18.03 14.28 18.32
CA LEU A 58 -19.42 14.40 17.86
C LEU A 58 -19.54 14.03 16.38
N GLY A 59 -18.59 14.47 15.55
CA GLY A 59 -18.51 14.10 14.14
C GLY A 59 -18.35 12.60 13.95
N TYR A 60 -17.44 11.95 14.69
CA TYR A 60 -17.28 10.48 14.63
C TYR A 60 -18.55 9.74 15.05
N ALA A 61 -19.22 10.17 16.13
CA ALA A 61 -20.49 9.57 16.53
C ALA A 61 -21.58 9.75 15.45
N GLY A 62 -21.62 10.91 14.79
CA GLY A 62 -22.48 11.18 13.64
C GLY A 62 -22.20 10.25 12.45
N LEU A 63 -20.91 9.98 12.16
CA LEU A 63 -20.52 9.02 11.12
C LEU A 63 -20.99 7.60 11.47
N VAL A 64 -20.77 7.15 12.70
CA VAL A 64 -21.26 5.83 13.16
C VAL A 64 -22.76 5.74 12.97
N ALA A 65 -23.55 6.70 13.49
CA ALA A 65 -25.01 6.69 13.38
C ALA A 65 -25.49 6.64 11.92
N ARG A 66 -24.84 7.40 11.02
CA ARG A 66 -25.18 7.48 9.60
C ARG A 66 -24.88 6.18 8.86
N HIS A 67 -23.69 5.60 9.06
CA HIS A 67 -23.24 4.44 8.30
C HIS A 67 -23.73 3.12 8.87
N LEU A 68 -24.07 3.06 10.15
CA LEU A 68 -24.52 1.87 10.84
C LEU A 68 -25.76 1.23 10.21
N THR A 69 -26.70 2.05 9.75
CA THR A 69 -27.94 1.59 9.09
C THR A 69 -27.79 1.36 7.60
N LYS A 70 -26.76 1.96 6.99
CA LYS A 70 -26.55 1.96 5.54
C LYS A 70 -25.71 0.77 5.07
N HIS A 71 -24.82 0.24 5.91
CA HIS A 71 -23.83 -0.77 5.50
C HIS A 71 -23.96 -2.05 6.32
N ASP A 72 -23.63 -3.17 5.68
CA ASP A 72 -23.66 -4.51 6.26
C ASP A 72 -22.24 -4.96 6.61
N VAL A 73 -21.24 -4.52 5.81
CA VAL A 73 -19.82 -4.81 5.98
C VAL A 73 -19.08 -3.52 6.26
N PHE A 74 -18.27 -3.51 7.32
CA PHE A 74 -17.31 -2.45 7.64
C PHE A 74 -15.90 -2.98 7.41
N HIS A 75 -15.25 -2.50 6.36
CA HIS A 75 -13.89 -2.85 6.00
C HIS A 75 -12.94 -1.75 6.50
N PHE A 76 -12.34 -1.99 7.65
CA PHE A 76 -11.51 -1.03 8.34
C PHE A 76 -10.05 -1.09 7.89
N HIS A 77 -9.49 0.05 7.53
CA HIS A 77 -8.12 0.19 7.09
C HIS A 77 -7.22 0.76 8.18
N PHE A 78 -5.97 0.26 8.24
CA PHE A 78 -4.91 0.73 9.14
C PHE A 78 -5.25 0.58 10.62
N GLY A 79 -5.98 -0.47 10.99
CA GLY A 79 -6.32 -0.78 12.39
C GLY A 79 -7.16 0.28 13.10
N ARG A 80 -7.90 1.12 12.36
CA ARG A 80 -8.78 2.19 12.88
C ARG A 80 -10.22 1.87 12.52
N THR A 81 -11.14 2.22 13.43
CA THR A 81 -12.58 2.27 13.16
C THR A 81 -13.06 3.72 13.02
N LEU A 82 -14.37 3.94 12.97
CA LEU A 82 -14.92 5.29 12.86
C LEU A 82 -14.74 6.14 14.12
N ILE A 83 -14.46 5.53 15.30
CA ILE A 83 -14.14 6.25 16.55
C ILE A 83 -12.69 5.93 17.00
N PRO A 84 -11.67 6.51 16.36
CA PRO A 84 -10.29 6.35 16.78
C PRO A 84 -10.02 7.19 18.06
N PRO A 85 -8.94 6.92 18.81
CA PRO A 85 -7.99 5.83 18.59
C PRO A 85 -8.39 4.54 19.31
N HIS A 86 -9.48 4.52 20.05
CA HIS A 86 -9.83 3.44 20.97
C HIS A 86 -10.83 2.43 20.40
N ASN A 87 -11.36 2.67 19.19
CA ASN A 87 -12.27 1.77 18.48
C ASN A 87 -13.48 1.32 19.34
N PHE A 88 -14.05 2.24 20.13
CA PHE A 88 -15.16 1.96 21.06
C PHE A 88 -16.46 1.56 20.37
N ASP A 89 -16.55 1.76 19.08
CA ASP A 89 -17.68 1.42 18.21
C ASP A 89 -17.77 -0.07 17.85
N LEU A 90 -16.70 -0.85 18.06
CA LEU A 90 -16.65 -2.28 17.69
C LEU A 90 -17.74 -3.14 18.33
N PRO A 91 -18.03 -3.05 19.66
CA PRO A 91 -19.10 -3.81 20.28
C PRO A 91 -20.49 -3.51 19.68
N LEU A 92 -20.72 -2.25 19.30
CA LEU A 92 -21.98 -1.82 18.68
C LEU A 92 -22.20 -2.49 17.31
N TYR A 93 -21.18 -2.48 16.44
CA TYR A 93 -21.27 -3.18 15.15
C TYR A 93 -21.55 -4.66 15.32
N ARG A 94 -20.89 -5.30 16.27
CA ARG A 94 -21.10 -6.74 16.57
C ARG A 94 -22.51 -7.02 17.06
N ALA A 95 -23.01 -6.22 18.01
CA ALA A 95 -24.36 -6.34 18.54
C ALA A 95 -25.46 -6.21 17.48
N LEU A 96 -25.18 -5.43 16.44
CA LEU A 96 -26.09 -5.21 15.31
C LEU A 96 -25.80 -6.13 14.10
N GLY A 97 -25.03 -7.18 14.30
CA GLY A 97 -24.79 -8.23 13.29
C GLY A 97 -23.94 -7.78 12.10
N LYS A 98 -23.24 -6.63 12.21
CA LYS A 98 -22.39 -6.12 11.13
C LYS A 98 -21.16 -7.00 10.95
N LYS A 99 -20.70 -7.16 9.71
CA LYS A 99 -19.49 -7.91 9.39
C LYS A 99 -18.30 -6.95 9.43
N LEU A 100 -17.25 -7.34 10.16
CA LEU A 100 -16.05 -6.50 10.38
C LEU A 100 -14.85 -7.15 9.74
N VAL A 101 -14.18 -6.42 8.85
CA VAL A 101 -12.93 -6.81 8.21
C VAL A 101 -11.85 -5.81 8.61
N PHE A 102 -10.72 -6.29 9.08
CA PHE A 102 -9.55 -5.46 9.37
C PHE A 102 -8.49 -5.68 8.30
N HIS A 103 -8.10 -4.61 7.62
CA HIS A 103 -7.08 -4.61 6.58
C HIS A 103 -5.84 -3.84 7.06
N TYR A 104 -4.75 -4.56 7.25
CA TYR A 104 -3.49 -4.02 7.75
C TYR A 104 -2.55 -3.68 6.59
N HIS A 105 -1.88 -2.52 6.73
CA HIS A 105 -1.06 -1.97 5.65
C HIS A 105 0.41 -1.75 6.03
N GLY A 106 0.79 -1.96 7.30
CA GLY A 106 2.18 -1.80 7.71
C GLY A 106 2.39 -1.57 9.21
N CYS A 107 2.75 -0.35 9.59
CA CYS A 107 3.11 -0.01 10.97
C CYS A 107 1.92 0.01 11.95
N ASP A 108 0.73 -0.24 11.48
CA ASP A 108 -0.45 -0.50 12.31
C ASP A 108 -0.32 -1.79 13.14
N VAL A 109 0.35 -2.82 12.57
CA VAL A 109 0.54 -4.12 13.28
C VAL A 109 1.97 -4.67 13.24
N ARG A 110 2.89 -4.08 12.44
CA ARG A 110 4.28 -4.58 12.31
C ARG A 110 5.02 -4.56 13.63
N ASN A 111 5.46 -5.73 14.09
CA ASN A 111 6.19 -5.87 15.35
C ASN A 111 7.68 -5.49 15.20
N ARG A 112 8.03 -4.26 15.62
CA ARG A 112 9.39 -3.73 15.52
C ARG A 112 10.43 -4.62 16.21
N ALA A 113 10.16 -5.11 17.40
CA ALA A 113 11.12 -5.92 18.15
C ALA A 113 11.40 -7.26 17.47
N HIS A 114 10.37 -7.88 16.87
CA HIS A 114 10.53 -9.09 16.06
C HIS A 114 11.36 -8.80 14.82
N MET A 115 10.98 -7.80 14.03
CA MET A 115 11.68 -7.42 12.79
C MET A 115 13.17 -7.18 12.98
N LEU A 116 13.56 -6.47 14.04
CA LEU A 116 14.97 -6.17 14.35
C LEU A 116 15.79 -7.38 14.81
N ARG A 117 15.14 -8.41 15.39
CA ARG A 117 15.83 -9.64 15.79
C ARG A 117 16.03 -10.62 14.64
N THR A 118 15.10 -10.63 13.68
CA THR A 118 15.03 -11.68 12.66
C THR A 118 15.57 -11.25 11.30
N HIS A 119 15.63 -9.94 11.02
CA HIS A 119 15.97 -9.46 9.69
C HIS A 119 17.10 -8.43 9.73
N ARG A 120 18.18 -8.72 8.96
CA ARG A 120 19.32 -7.79 8.79
C ARG A 120 18.85 -6.45 8.21
N TRP A 121 18.01 -6.49 7.18
CA TRP A 121 17.41 -5.31 6.56
C TRP A 121 15.94 -5.25 6.95
N SER A 122 15.55 -4.17 7.59
CA SER A 122 14.18 -3.98 8.04
C SER A 122 13.79 -2.51 8.03
N THR A 123 12.59 -2.25 7.58
CA THR A 123 11.95 -0.92 7.69
C THR A 123 11.96 -0.39 9.14
N CYS A 124 12.06 -1.28 10.12
CA CYS A 124 12.10 -0.94 11.54
C CYS A 124 13.47 -0.45 12.03
N THR A 125 14.53 -0.56 11.23
CA THR A 125 15.90 -0.18 11.61
C THR A 125 15.99 1.32 11.94
N GLU A 126 15.38 2.18 11.13
CA GLU A 126 15.48 3.63 11.25
C GLU A 126 14.14 4.32 11.61
N CYS A 127 13.04 3.61 11.71
CA CYS A 127 11.69 4.17 11.88
C CYS A 127 11.27 4.43 13.34
N ALA A 128 12.17 4.32 14.32
CA ALA A 128 11.83 4.39 15.75
C ALA A 128 10.85 5.51 16.15
N PRO A 129 10.94 6.75 15.64
CA PRO A 129 10.03 7.84 15.99
C PRO A 129 8.56 7.58 15.67
N PHE A 130 8.28 6.69 14.70
CA PHE A 130 6.92 6.42 14.19
C PHE A 130 6.28 5.17 14.79
N CYS A 131 7.04 4.38 15.56
CA CYS A 131 6.58 3.12 16.10
C CYS A 131 5.88 3.29 17.45
N ILE A 132 4.64 2.81 17.57
CA ILE A 132 3.85 2.86 18.80
C ILE A 132 3.39 1.45 19.20
N PRO A 133 4.25 0.64 19.89
CA PRO A 133 3.95 -0.76 20.19
C PRO A 133 2.66 -0.97 21.00
N LYS A 134 2.34 -0.06 21.92
CA LYS A 134 1.10 -0.13 22.71
C LYS A 134 -0.15 -0.02 21.82
N ARG A 135 -0.10 0.82 20.76
CA ARG A 135 -1.19 0.95 19.78
C ARG A 135 -1.33 -0.33 18.97
N GLN A 136 -0.23 -0.89 18.48
CA GLN A 136 -0.21 -2.14 17.71
C GLN A 136 -0.80 -3.30 18.52
N ALA A 137 -0.37 -3.49 19.77
CA ALA A 137 -0.89 -4.52 20.65
C ALA A 137 -2.40 -4.37 20.92
N ARG A 138 -2.89 -3.12 21.04
CA ARG A 138 -4.31 -2.85 21.19
C ARG A 138 -5.09 -3.22 19.93
N ILE A 139 -4.66 -2.79 18.76
CA ILE A 139 -5.30 -3.09 17.46
C ILE A 139 -5.46 -4.61 17.31
N LEU A 140 -4.38 -5.36 17.54
CA LEU A 140 -4.41 -6.83 17.43
C LEU A 140 -5.37 -7.48 18.43
N ARG A 141 -5.43 -6.98 19.67
CA ARG A 141 -6.38 -7.48 20.67
C ARG A 141 -7.83 -7.22 20.27
N GLU A 142 -8.13 -6.00 19.81
CA GLU A 142 -9.48 -5.60 19.39
C GLU A 142 -9.93 -6.38 18.15
N ALA A 143 -9.05 -6.56 17.17
CA ALA A 143 -9.35 -7.36 16.00
C ALA A 143 -9.66 -8.81 16.37
N ARG A 144 -8.83 -9.47 17.21
CA ARG A 144 -9.09 -10.85 17.68
C ARG A 144 -10.46 -11.03 18.33
N GLN A 145 -10.98 -9.99 18.98
CA GLN A 145 -12.28 -10.04 19.67
C GLN A 145 -13.45 -9.77 18.73
N HIS A 146 -13.26 -8.99 17.69
CA HIS A 146 -14.39 -8.43 16.92
C HIS A 146 -14.35 -8.74 15.42
N ALA A 147 -13.18 -8.96 14.82
CA ALA A 147 -13.07 -9.21 13.39
C ALA A 147 -13.77 -10.51 12.96
N HIS A 148 -14.36 -10.48 11.79
CA HIS A 148 -14.83 -11.68 11.07
C HIS A 148 -13.78 -12.15 10.07
N ALA A 149 -12.95 -11.23 9.57
CA ALA A 149 -11.76 -11.54 8.77
C ALA A 149 -10.67 -10.49 9.00
N GLU A 150 -9.43 -10.91 8.82
CA GLU A 150 -8.24 -10.06 8.85
C GLU A 150 -7.48 -10.20 7.53
N ILE A 151 -7.02 -9.09 6.98
CA ILE A 151 -6.29 -9.01 5.72
C ILE A 151 -4.97 -8.27 5.94
N VAL A 152 -3.93 -8.68 5.24
CA VAL A 152 -2.63 -7.99 5.16
C VAL A 152 -2.30 -7.64 3.71
N SER A 153 -1.79 -6.44 3.47
CA SER A 153 -1.34 -6.02 2.14
C SER A 153 0.02 -6.60 1.75
N THR A 154 0.86 -6.92 2.73
CA THR A 154 2.23 -7.41 2.52
C THR A 154 2.52 -8.61 3.42
N PRO A 155 3.30 -9.61 2.95
CA PRO A 155 3.48 -10.87 3.67
C PRO A 155 4.27 -10.76 4.98
N ASP A 156 5.08 -9.72 5.16
CA ASP A 156 5.80 -9.48 6.43
C ASP A 156 4.86 -9.24 7.61
N LEU A 157 3.63 -8.78 7.34
CA LEU A 157 2.62 -8.58 8.38
C LEU A 157 2.01 -9.89 8.90
N LEU A 158 2.13 -10.99 8.15
CA LEU A 158 1.76 -12.33 8.63
C LEU A 158 2.59 -12.78 9.83
N GLU A 159 3.79 -12.23 10.02
CA GLU A 159 4.59 -12.47 11.24
C GLU A 159 3.91 -11.90 12.50
N SER A 160 3.05 -10.89 12.34
CA SER A 160 2.26 -10.30 13.44
C SER A 160 0.82 -10.83 13.49
N VAL A 161 0.27 -11.20 12.33
CA VAL A 161 -1.13 -11.67 12.17
C VAL A 161 -1.14 -12.95 11.32
N PRO A 162 -0.72 -14.11 11.86
CA PRO A 162 -0.57 -15.34 11.07
C PRO A 162 -1.87 -15.89 10.48
N THR A 163 -3.00 -15.49 11.04
CA THR A 163 -4.36 -15.90 10.61
C THR A 163 -4.93 -15.04 9.48
N ALA A 164 -4.28 -13.92 9.16
CA ALA A 164 -4.77 -13.02 8.12
C ALA A 164 -4.55 -13.61 6.71
N GLU A 165 -5.42 -13.24 5.79
CA GLU A 165 -5.23 -13.50 4.37
C GLU A 165 -4.38 -12.39 3.74
N GLN A 166 -3.42 -12.76 2.89
CA GLN A 166 -2.72 -11.78 2.09
C GLN A 166 -3.58 -11.41 0.88
N VAL A 167 -3.91 -10.13 0.75
CA VAL A 167 -4.58 -9.56 -0.41
C VAL A 167 -3.70 -8.43 -0.96
N HIS A 168 -3.31 -8.53 -2.21
CA HIS A 168 -2.46 -7.53 -2.86
C HIS A 168 -3.14 -6.16 -2.91
N VAL A 169 -2.35 -5.09 -2.91
CA VAL A 169 -2.86 -3.75 -3.14
C VAL A 169 -3.46 -3.65 -4.54
N ALA A 170 -4.54 -2.88 -4.67
CA ALA A 170 -5.26 -2.70 -5.93
C ALA A 170 -4.73 -1.50 -6.72
N ALA A 171 -4.61 -1.65 -8.04
CA ALA A 171 -4.31 -0.58 -8.98
C ALA A 171 -5.50 -0.37 -9.94
N TRP A 172 -5.92 0.88 -10.12
CA TRP A 172 -6.94 1.25 -11.11
C TRP A 172 -6.27 1.46 -12.46
N LEU A 173 -6.19 0.40 -13.29
CA LEU A 173 -5.39 0.38 -14.50
C LEU A 173 -5.67 1.49 -15.52
N PRO A 174 -6.91 2.03 -15.70
CA PRO A 174 -7.13 3.16 -16.57
C PRO A 174 -6.34 4.42 -16.23
N ASP A 175 -5.82 4.52 -15.00
CA ASP A 175 -4.98 5.64 -14.58
C ASP A 175 -3.51 5.51 -15.02
N TYR A 176 -3.09 4.37 -15.57
CA TYR A 176 -1.71 4.02 -15.88
C TYR A 176 -1.54 3.65 -17.36
N GLU A 177 -1.39 4.66 -18.22
CA GLU A 177 -1.12 4.46 -19.64
C GLU A 177 0.40 4.41 -19.87
N PRO A 178 0.95 3.27 -20.37
CA PRO A 178 2.37 3.15 -20.60
C PRO A 178 2.86 4.13 -21.69
N ARG A 179 3.97 4.81 -21.44
CA ARG A 179 4.66 5.62 -22.45
C ARG A 179 5.67 4.76 -23.24
N PRO A 180 6.04 5.19 -24.46
CA PRO A 180 7.00 4.46 -25.28
C PRO A 180 8.31 4.16 -24.55
N PHE A 181 8.84 2.98 -24.84
CA PHE A 181 10.13 2.55 -24.28
C PHE A 181 11.27 3.36 -24.91
N ARG A 182 12.28 3.71 -24.09
CA ARG A 182 13.51 4.37 -24.52
C ARG A 182 14.68 3.39 -24.49
N GLU A 183 15.35 3.20 -25.66
CA GLU A 183 16.57 2.38 -25.76
C GLU A 183 17.68 2.95 -24.88
N VAL A 184 17.88 4.28 -24.93
CA VAL A 184 18.80 4.99 -24.05
C VAL A 184 18.02 5.56 -22.89
N PRO A 185 18.27 5.09 -21.65
CA PRO A 185 17.57 5.57 -20.47
C PRO A 185 17.92 7.02 -20.16
N LYS A 186 16.97 7.80 -19.68
CA LYS A 186 17.13 9.21 -19.31
C LYS A 186 16.82 9.51 -17.86
N LEU A 187 15.95 8.71 -17.21
CA LEU A 187 15.46 8.99 -15.87
C LEU A 187 15.35 7.74 -15.02
N VAL A 188 16.04 7.72 -13.89
CA VAL A 188 15.84 6.81 -12.77
C VAL A 188 15.13 7.57 -11.67
N LEU A 189 13.98 7.05 -11.22
CA LEU A 189 13.13 7.71 -10.24
C LEU A 189 13.09 6.95 -8.90
N HIS A 190 13.19 7.69 -7.79
CA HIS A 190 12.86 7.25 -6.44
C HIS A 190 11.84 8.21 -5.82
N ALA A 191 10.74 7.68 -5.25
CA ALA A 191 9.65 8.49 -4.71
C ALA A 191 9.23 7.99 -3.31
N PRO A 192 9.97 8.32 -2.24
CA PRO A 192 9.66 7.86 -0.90
C PRO A 192 8.56 8.69 -0.26
N THR A 193 7.54 8.04 0.31
CA THR A 193 6.60 8.66 1.24
C THR A 193 7.24 8.92 2.61
N ASN A 194 8.23 8.11 2.98
CA ASN A 194 9.02 8.25 4.19
C ASN A 194 10.44 7.74 3.93
N LYS A 195 11.41 8.64 3.95
CA LYS A 195 12.83 8.36 3.65
C LYS A 195 13.45 7.29 4.56
N LEU A 196 13.14 7.32 5.85
CA LEU A 196 13.70 6.37 6.82
C LEU A 196 13.20 4.94 6.56
N ILE A 197 11.89 4.80 6.32
CA ILE A 197 11.24 3.51 6.05
C ILE A 197 11.72 2.90 4.73
N LYS A 198 11.95 3.74 3.73
CA LYS A 198 12.38 3.31 2.39
C LYS A 198 13.88 3.09 2.26
N GLY A 199 14.70 3.61 3.20
CA GLY A 199 16.15 3.56 3.13
C GLY A 199 16.74 4.50 2.07
N THR A 200 16.12 5.66 1.87
CA THR A 200 16.45 6.65 0.83
C THR A 200 17.92 7.05 0.83
N LYS A 201 18.56 7.20 2.00
CA LYS A 201 19.98 7.56 2.07
C LYS A 201 20.90 6.57 1.33
N TYR A 202 20.55 5.27 1.31
CA TYR A 202 21.31 4.26 0.60
C TYR A 202 21.03 4.29 -0.91
N ILE A 203 19.80 4.64 -1.29
CA ILE A 203 19.42 4.82 -2.69
C ILE A 203 20.12 6.04 -3.27
N GLU A 204 20.12 7.17 -2.56
CA GLU A 204 20.81 8.39 -2.96
C GLU A 204 22.33 8.17 -3.05
N ALA A 205 22.93 7.43 -2.12
CA ALA A 205 24.35 7.07 -2.19
C ALA A 205 24.67 6.21 -3.43
N ALA A 206 23.78 5.29 -3.81
CA ALA A 206 23.92 4.53 -5.04
C ALA A 206 23.78 5.42 -6.29
N PHE A 207 22.85 6.36 -6.29
CA PHE A 207 22.68 7.35 -7.37
C PHE A 207 23.96 8.19 -7.56
N GLU A 208 24.55 8.72 -6.49
CA GLU A 208 25.80 9.49 -6.55
C GLU A 208 26.96 8.67 -7.12
N ARG A 209 27.07 7.37 -6.76
CA ARG A 209 28.06 6.45 -7.32
C ARG A 209 27.90 6.24 -8.82
N LEU A 210 26.65 6.28 -9.31
CA LEU A 210 26.34 5.97 -10.71
C LEU A 210 26.35 7.20 -11.63
N ARG A 211 26.12 8.41 -11.15
CA ARG A 211 26.11 9.64 -11.97
C ARG A 211 27.31 9.77 -12.90
N PRO A 212 28.57 9.55 -12.44
CA PRO A 212 29.74 9.65 -13.35
C PRO A 212 29.75 8.57 -14.43
N GLN A 213 29.12 7.43 -14.21
CA GLN A 213 29.09 6.30 -15.16
C GLN A 213 28.00 6.47 -16.23
N PHE A 214 26.98 7.29 -15.94
CA PHE A 214 25.80 7.49 -16.78
C PHE A 214 25.48 9.00 -16.92
N PRO A 215 26.35 9.80 -17.56
CA PRO A 215 26.21 11.27 -17.61
C PRO A 215 24.95 11.75 -18.34
N GLY A 216 24.30 10.87 -19.14
CA GLY A 216 23.04 11.17 -19.83
C GLY A 216 21.77 10.75 -19.07
N VAL A 217 21.93 10.19 -17.87
CA VAL A 217 20.82 9.71 -17.04
C VAL A 217 20.63 10.62 -15.84
N GLU A 218 19.43 11.13 -15.67
CA GLU A 218 19.05 11.82 -14.45
C GLU A 218 18.67 10.80 -13.37
N PHE A 219 19.27 10.93 -12.19
CA PHE A 219 18.91 10.17 -10.98
C PHE A 219 18.14 11.11 -10.06
N ARG A 220 16.83 10.91 -9.92
CA ARG A 220 15.92 11.84 -9.24
C ARG A 220 15.26 11.20 -8.03
N THR A 221 15.32 11.90 -6.89
CA THR A 221 14.48 11.61 -5.72
C THR A 221 13.42 12.70 -5.62
N VAL A 222 12.14 12.32 -5.55
CA VAL A 222 11.01 13.25 -5.42
C VAL A 222 10.24 12.99 -4.13
N GLU A 223 9.79 14.04 -3.47
CA GLU A 223 9.06 13.97 -2.21
C GLU A 223 7.88 14.91 -2.22
N LYS A 224 6.83 14.51 -1.47
CA LYS A 224 5.64 15.35 -1.22
C LYS A 224 4.92 15.83 -2.49
N LEU A 225 5.08 15.11 -3.59
CA LEU A 225 4.27 15.34 -4.77
C LEU A 225 2.83 14.86 -4.50
N ASP A 226 1.87 15.52 -5.09
CA ASP A 226 0.53 14.94 -5.17
C ASP A 226 0.51 13.77 -6.14
N TRP A 227 -0.55 12.97 -6.10
CA TRP A 227 -0.61 11.76 -6.89
C TRP A 227 -0.62 12.00 -8.41
N PRO A 228 -1.31 13.03 -8.98
CA PRO A 228 -1.20 13.37 -10.39
C PRO A 228 0.22 13.71 -10.83
N GLU A 229 0.95 14.52 -10.05
CA GLU A 229 2.34 14.88 -10.34
C GLU A 229 3.27 13.66 -10.28
N LEU A 230 3.10 12.82 -9.26
CA LEU A 230 3.89 11.59 -9.10
C LEU A 230 3.65 10.64 -10.29
N ARG A 231 2.41 10.48 -10.74
CA ARG A 231 2.07 9.67 -11.92
C ARG A 231 2.80 10.13 -13.17
N GLU A 232 2.83 11.43 -13.44
CA GLU A 232 3.56 11.98 -14.58
C GLU A 232 5.05 11.64 -14.51
N GLN A 233 5.67 11.77 -13.33
CA GLN A 233 7.07 11.41 -13.12
C GLN A 233 7.30 9.90 -13.32
N MET A 234 6.39 9.05 -12.83
CA MET A 234 6.48 7.59 -12.99
C MET A 234 6.28 7.16 -14.44
N ALA A 235 5.32 7.77 -15.15
CA ALA A 235 5.09 7.49 -16.57
C ALA A 235 6.31 7.83 -17.42
N ASP A 236 7.08 8.85 -17.02
CA ASP A 236 8.26 9.33 -17.76
C ASP A 236 9.56 8.63 -17.33
N CYS A 237 9.64 7.95 -16.20
CA CYS A 237 10.88 7.28 -15.81
C CYS A 237 11.17 6.06 -16.68
N ASP A 238 12.44 5.65 -16.74
CA ASP A 238 12.88 4.42 -17.43
C ASP A 238 13.09 3.26 -16.46
N VAL A 239 13.39 3.58 -15.21
CA VAL A 239 13.60 2.64 -14.12
C VAL A 239 13.11 3.27 -12.82
N PHE A 240 12.40 2.52 -12.01
CA PHE A 240 11.93 2.93 -10.70
C PHE A 240 12.66 2.19 -9.57
N VAL A 241 13.13 2.90 -8.55
CA VAL A 241 13.73 2.31 -7.34
C VAL A 241 12.80 2.56 -6.16
N ASP A 242 12.21 1.50 -5.60
CA ASP A 242 11.21 1.65 -4.52
C ASP A 242 11.85 1.76 -3.14
N GLN A 243 12.50 0.70 -2.64
CA GLN A 243 12.99 0.64 -1.26
C GLN A 243 14.02 -0.49 -1.06
N VAL A 244 14.80 -0.39 0.05
CA VAL A 244 15.85 -1.37 0.39
C VAL A 244 15.64 -2.04 1.75
N PHE A 245 14.48 -1.87 2.41
CA PHE A 245 14.25 -2.35 3.77
C PHE A 245 12.98 -3.19 4.00
N MET A 246 11.89 -2.97 3.24
CA MET A 246 10.60 -3.59 3.58
C MET A 246 10.50 -5.09 3.34
N GLY A 247 11.33 -5.63 2.47
CA GLY A 247 11.28 -7.05 2.11
C GLY A 247 10.12 -7.44 1.19
N TRP A 248 9.33 -6.48 0.75
CA TRP A 248 8.24 -6.62 -0.20
C TRP A 248 8.05 -5.30 -0.96
N TYR A 249 7.60 -5.37 -2.20
CA TYR A 249 7.34 -4.16 -3.00
C TYR A 249 6.10 -3.39 -2.49
N GLY A 250 6.16 -2.06 -2.60
CA GLY A 250 5.06 -1.17 -2.19
C GLY A 250 4.13 -0.80 -3.34
N MET A 251 3.10 0.02 -3.02
CA MET A 251 2.16 0.53 -4.03
C MET A 251 2.88 1.27 -5.17
N VAL A 252 3.89 2.08 -4.86
CA VAL A 252 4.67 2.81 -5.88
C VAL A 252 5.42 1.89 -6.86
N SER A 253 5.84 0.68 -6.44
CA SER A 253 6.34 -0.33 -7.37
C SER A 253 5.24 -0.84 -8.30
N VAL A 254 4.03 -1.09 -7.75
CA VAL A 254 2.88 -1.52 -8.55
C VAL A 254 2.50 -0.45 -9.57
N GLU A 255 2.51 0.81 -9.19
CA GLU A 255 2.24 1.95 -10.07
C GLU A 255 3.29 2.08 -11.19
N ALA A 256 4.58 1.97 -10.86
CA ALA A 256 5.64 1.96 -11.85
C ALA A 256 5.50 0.78 -12.83
N MET A 257 5.23 -0.42 -12.30
CA MET A 257 4.97 -1.61 -13.10
C MET A 257 3.72 -1.46 -13.98
N ALA A 258 2.69 -0.78 -13.51
CA ALA A 258 1.49 -0.47 -14.29
C ALA A 258 1.80 0.44 -15.51
N PHE A 259 2.79 1.34 -15.38
CA PHE A 259 3.33 2.11 -16.51
C PHE A 259 4.33 1.34 -17.37
N ALA A 260 4.43 0.02 -17.20
CA ALA A 260 5.43 -0.83 -17.87
C ALA A 260 6.88 -0.39 -17.59
N ARG A 261 7.16 0.08 -16.36
CA ARG A 261 8.51 0.46 -15.92
C ARG A 261 9.09 -0.63 -15.03
N PRO A 262 10.34 -1.08 -15.31
CA PRO A 262 11.06 -1.97 -14.40
C PRO A 262 11.19 -1.35 -13.00
N ALA A 263 10.89 -2.13 -11.96
CA ALA A 263 11.01 -1.70 -10.58
C ALA A 263 12.10 -2.50 -9.86
N LEU A 264 12.94 -1.80 -9.09
CA LEU A 264 13.93 -2.38 -8.20
C LEU A 264 13.45 -2.27 -6.75
N CYS A 265 13.52 -3.37 -6.01
CA CYS A 265 13.06 -3.42 -4.63
C CYS A 265 13.80 -4.49 -3.84
N TYR A 266 14.04 -4.25 -2.56
CA TYR A 266 14.46 -5.31 -1.66
C TYR A 266 13.31 -6.29 -1.44
N MET A 267 13.54 -7.54 -1.83
CA MET A 267 12.59 -8.65 -1.65
C MET A 267 13.21 -9.69 -0.73
N ARG A 268 12.50 -10.08 0.32
CA ARG A 268 12.93 -11.19 1.19
C ARG A 268 12.82 -12.52 0.44
N PRO A 269 13.88 -13.36 0.49
CA PRO A 269 13.86 -14.65 -0.21
C PRO A 269 12.76 -15.61 0.25
N ASP A 270 12.40 -15.58 1.54
CA ASP A 270 11.36 -16.43 2.11
C ASP A 270 9.94 -16.07 1.64
N PHE A 271 9.76 -14.90 1.02
CA PHE A 271 8.49 -14.50 0.41
C PHE A 271 8.35 -14.89 -1.06
N GLU A 272 9.37 -15.55 -1.65
CA GLU A 272 9.34 -15.97 -3.05
C GLU A 272 8.07 -16.70 -3.48
N PRO A 273 7.58 -17.70 -2.73
CA PRO A 273 6.36 -18.42 -3.12
C PRO A 273 5.11 -17.54 -3.17
N ARG A 274 5.14 -16.37 -2.52
CA ARG A 274 4.02 -15.42 -2.45
C ARG A 274 4.06 -14.35 -3.54
N THR A 275 5.15 -14.27 -4.29
CA THR A 275 5.32 -13.23 -5.31
C THR A 275 4.48 -13.48 -6.56
N HIS A 276 4.04 -14.72 -6.79
CA HIS A 276 3.35 -15.16 -8.02
C HIS A 276 4.12 -14.77 -9.29
N GLY A 277 5.47 -14.78 -9.21
CA GLY A 277 6.32 -14.42 -10.33
C GLY A 277 6.44 -12.90 -10.56
N ALA A 278 6.39 -12.08 -9.52
CA ALA A 278 6.59 -10.64 -9.66
C ALA A 278 7.92 -10.29 -10.33
N PRO A 279 7.94 -9.54 -11.44
CA PRO A 279 9.14 -9.21 -12.22
C PRO A 279 9.93 -8.05 -11.59
N ILE A 280 10.15 -8.14 -10.29
CA ILE A 280 10.94 -7.16 -9.52
C ILE A 280 12.42 -7.49 -9.64
N VAL A 281 13.24 -6.51 -10.01
CA VAL A 281 14.69 -6.63 -9.89
C VAL A 281 15.07 -6.56 -8.41
N ARG A 282 15.56 -7.69 -7.89
CA ARG A 282 15.86 -7.82 -6.47
C ARG A 282 17.17 -7.16 -6.12
N ILE A 283 17.11 -6.31 -5.12
CA ILE A 283 18.27 -5.56 -4.62
C ILE A 283 18.39 -5.69 -3.11
N THR A 284 19.59 -5.44 -2.64
CA THR A 284 19.90 -5.13 -1.25
C THR A 284 20.61 -3.78 -1.19
N VAL A 285 20.87 -3.27 0.00
CA VAL A 285 21.73 -2.08 0.17
C VAL A 285 23.09 -2.29 -0.51
N ASP A 286 23.63 -3.51 -0.43
CA ASP A 286 24.97 -3.84 -0.94
C ASP A 286 25.00 -3.99 -2.48
N THR A 287 23.88 -4.45 -3.11
CA THR A 287 23.83 -4.79 -4.55
C THR A 287 23.13 -3.73 -5.41
N LEU A 288 22.45 -2.78 -4.81
CA LEU A 288 21.61 -1.80 -5.53
C LEU A 288 22.35 -1.09 -6.68
N ALA A 289 23.54 -0.55 -6.42
CA ALA A 289 24.24 0.21 -7.45
C ALA A 289 24.66 -0.67 -8.64
N ASP A 290 25.12 -1.89 -8.38
CA ASP A 290 25.58 -2.81 -9.42
C ASP A 290 24.42 -3.37 -10.25
N GLU A 291 23.29 -3.75 -9.60
CA GLU A 291 22.06 -4.19 -10.29
C GLU A 291 21.44 -3.07 -11.14
N LEU A 292 21.38 -1.86 -10.59
CA LEU A 292 20.89 -0.70 -11.34
C LEU A 292 21.77 -0.38 -12.53
N ALA A 293 23.11 -0.40 -12.36
CA ALA A 293 24.06 -0.19 -13.47
C ALA A 293 23.91 -1.27 -14.57
N ALA A 294 23.77 -2.53 -14.18
CA ALA A 294 23.56 -3.62 -15.13
C ALA A 294 22.25 -3.42 -15.91
N LEU A 295 21.17 -3.06 -15.22
CA LEU A 295 19.87 -2.80 -15.87
C LEU A 295 19.92 -1.60 -16.82
N LEU A 296 20.60 -0.53 -16.45
CA LEU A 296 20.73 0.67 -17.31
C LEU A 296 21.49 0.38 -18.60
N ARG A 297 22.45 -0.56 -18.60
CA ARG A 297 23.21 -0.98 -19.80
C ARG A 297 22.48 -1.97 -20.70
N ASP A 298 21.44 -2.63 -20.19
CA ASP A 298 20.74 -3.73 -20.86
C ASP A 298 19.33 -3.28 -21.31
N ALA A 299 19.24 -2.65 -22.49
CA ALA A 299 17.96 -2.21 -23.05
C ALA A 299 16.98 -3.34 -23.34
N PRO A 300 17.40 -4.49 -23.92
CA PRO A 300 16.51 -5.66 -24.08
C PRO A 300 15.90 -6.13 -22.77
N ARG A 301 16.72 -6.26 -21.71
CA ARG A 301 16.24 -6.65 -20.36
C ARG A 301 15.26 -5.64 -19.80
N ARG A 302 15.53 -4.33 -19.91
CA ARG A 302 14.59 -3.28 -19.44
C ARG A 302 13.26 -3.36 -20.16
N ARG A 303 13.27 -3.58 -21.49
CA ARG A 303 12.06 -3.72 -22.29
C ARG A 303 11.23 -4.93 -21.86
N ALA A 304 11.86 -6.09 -21.74
CA ALA A 304 11.21 -7.32 -21.32
C ALA A 304 10.59 -7.18 -19.92
N LEU A 305 11.36 -6.70 -18.95
CA LEU A 305 10.88 -6.46 -17.58
C LEU A 305 9.71 -5.47 -17.54
N GLY A 306 9.73 -4.42 -18.35
CA GLY A 306 8.60 -3.48 -18.43
C GLY A 306 7.31 -4.15 -18.92
N GLN A 307 7.39 -4.97 -19.96
CA GLN A 307 6.24 -5.72 -20.49
C GLN A 307 5.72 -6.75 -19.48
N GLU A 308 6.62 -7.51 -18.87
CA GLU A 308 6.28 -8.48 -17.81
C GLU A 308 5.67 -7.78 -16.58
N SER A 309 6.17 -6.60 -16.22
CA SER A 309 5.65 -5.77 -15.13
C SER A 309 4.20 -5.38 -15.37
N ARG A 310 3.88 -4.89 -16.56
CA ARG A 310 2.51 -4.53 -16.92
C ARG A 310 1.58 -5.74 -16.88
N ALA A 311 1.96 -6.84 -17.51
CA ALA A 311 1.19 -8.09 -17.52
C ALA A 311 0.98 -8.65 -16.10
N TYR A 312 1.99 -8.53 -15.23
CA TYR A 312 1.88 -8.93 -13.84
C TYR A 312 0.84 -8.10 -13.07
N VAL A 313 0.87 -6.76 -13.21
CA VAL A 313 -0.10 -5.88 -12.54
C VAL A 313 -1.52 -6.15 -13.04
N GLU A 314 -1.72 -6.38 -14.32
CA GLU A 314 -3.02 -6.76 -14.90
C GLU A 314 -3.58 -8.05 -14.29
N ARG A 315 -2.72 -9.03 -14.02
CA ARG A 315 -3.12 -10.32 -13.45
C ARG A 315 -3.31 -10.30 -11.94
N GLU A 316 -2.45 -9.60 -11.19
CA GLU A 316 -2.36 -9.72 -9.73
C GLU A 316 -2.85 -8.49 -8.96
N HIS A 317 -2.85 -7.30 -9.56
CA HIS A 317 -3.11 -6.03 -8.90
C HIS A 317 -4.27 -5.22 -9.49
N GLU A 318 -4.79 -5.63 -10.65
CA GLU A 318 -5.92 -4.94 -11.27
C GLU A 318 -7.10 -4.89 -10.29
N ALA A 319 -7.72 -3.71 -10.17
CA ALA A 319 -8.67 -3.41 -9.11
C ALA A 319 -9.88 -4.36 -9.07
N HIS A 320 -10.40 -4.80 -10.24
CA HIS A 320 -11.52 -5.74 -10.29
C HIS A 320 -11.09 -7.17 -9.92
N VAL A 321 -9.83 -7.56 -10.16
CA VAL A 321 -9.28 -8.84 -9.69
C VAL A 321 -9.27 -8.87 -8.15
N ILE A 322 -8.79 -7.79 -7.53
CA ILE A 322 -8.77 -7.67 -6.07
C ILE A 322 -10.20 -7.58 -5.51
N ALA A 323 -11.07 -6.79 -6.12
CA ALA A 323 -12.46 -6.66 -5.69
C ALA A 323 -13.22 -8.01 -5.73
N LYS A 324 -12.99 -8.86 -6.73
CA LYS A 324 -13.56 -10.22 -6.79
C LYS A 324 -13.12 -11.07 -5.60
N ARG A 325 -11.83 -11.05 -5.23
CA ARG A 325 -11.30 -11.74 -4.04
C ARG A 325 -11.98 -11.23 -2.75
N LEU A 326 -12.22 -9.92 -2.65
CA LEU A 326 -12.94 -9.33 -1.51
C LEU A 326 -14.41 -9.75 -1.46
N VAL A 327 -15.10 -9.81 -2.60
CA VAL A 327 -16.49 -10.31 -2.65
C VAL A 327 -16.58 -11.76 -2.13
N GLU A 328 -15.64 -12.61 -2.54
CA GLU A 328 -15.55 -13.99 -2.04
C GLU A 328 -15.31 -14.03 -0.53
N LEU A 329 -14.39 -13.20 -0.02
CA LEU A 329 -14.14 -13.08 1.42
C LEU A 329 -15.40 -12.60 2.16
N TYR A 330 -16.08 -11.58 1.68
CA TYR A 330 -17.31 -11.08 2.32
C TYR A 330 -18.41 -12.13 2.37
N ARG A 331 -18.56 -12.93 1.31
CA ARG A 331 -19.51 -14.06 1.28
C ARG A 331 -19.14 -15.13 2.30
N ARG A 332 -17.85 -15.50 2.41
CA ARG A 332 -17.37 -16.49 3.40
C ARG A 332 -17.66 -16.08 4.85
N ILE A 333 -17.62 -14.80 5.16
CA ILE A 333 -17.95 -14.30 6.51
C ILE A 333 -19.47 -14.08 6.70
N GLY A 334 -20.30 -14.48 5.75
CA GLY A 334 -21.75 -14.40 5.82
C GLY A 334 -22.31 -12.99 5.58
N ALA A 335 -21.68 -12.19 4.72
CA ALA A 335 -22.29 -10.98 4.19
C ALA A 335 -23.09 -11.33 2.93
N VAL A 336 -24.40 -11.10 2.97
CA VAL A 336 -25.36 -11.45 1.91
C VAL A 336 -25.81 -10.20 1.15
#